data_e427c7502d623b432fdb8033fdf7321f
#
_entry.id   e427c7502d623b432fdb8033fdf7321f
#
_cell.length_a   1.000
_cell.length_b   1.000
_cell.length_c   1.000
_cell.angle_alpha   90.00
_cell.angle_beta   90.00
_cell.angle_gamma   90.00
#
_symmetry.space_group_name_H-M   'P 1'
#
loop_
_entity.id
_entity.type
_entity.pdbx_description
1 polymer ?
#
loop_
_entity_poly.entity_id
_entity_poly.type
_entity_poly.pdbx_seq_one_letter_code
_entity_poly.pdbx_strand_id
1 'polypeptide(L)'
;SYRGLYVLCEGNMGSNKATLDYLDMTTGRYSRNIYPSRNPGKVMELGDVGNDIKVYGSRLWMVINQSNRVEVASAASAVSLGSVDIPNVRFLAFDGKYAYVSSYVGPVNGPSVLGEV
;
A
#
# COMPACT_ATOMS: atom_id res chain seq x y z
N SER A 1 0.18 21.02 5.72
CA SER A 1 -0.91 20.65 6.62
C SER A 1 -1.64 19.42 6.09
N TYR A 2 -2.07 18.56 6.99
CA TYR A 2 -2.80 17.35 6.65
C TYR A 2 -4.28 17.67 6.50
N ARG A 3 -4.85 17.32 5.36
CA ARG A 3 -6.25 17.58 5.07
C ARG A 3 -7.08 16.30 4.94
N GLY A 4 -6.45 15.15 5.08
CA GLY A 4 -7.15 13.90 4.96
C GLY A 4 -6.35 12.71 5.45
N LEU A 5 -6.99 11.55 5.42
CA LEU A 5 -6.42 10.28 5.80
C LEU A 5 -6.62 9.27 4.69
N TYR A 6 -5.56 8.58 4.34
CA TYR A 6 -5.68 7.36 3.54
C TYR A 6 -5.95 6.18 4.45
N VAL A 7 -6.87 5.34 4.04
CA VAL A 7 -7.27 4.13 4.77
C VAL A 7 -7.07 2.94 3.85
N LEU A 8 -6.15 2.06 4.22
CA LEU A 8 -5.93 0.82 3.47
C LEU A 8 -6.80 -0.27 4.07
N CYS A 9 -7.73 -0.77 3.29
CA CYS A 9 -8.61 -1.86 3.70
C CYS A 9 -8.00 -3.18 3.26
N GLU A 10 -7.87 -4.11 4.20
CA GLU A 10 -7.21 -5.38 3.99
C GLU A 10 -7.87 -6.22 2.90
N GLY A 11 -9.18 -6.30 2.91
CA GLY A 11 -9.93 -7.23 2.07
C GLY A 11 -9.83 -8.65 2.59
N ASN A 12 -10.56 -9.55 1.96
CA ASN A 12 -10.48 -10.98 2.28
C ASN A 12 -9.35 -11.63 1.47
N MET A 13 -8.55 -12.45 2.14
CA MET A 13 -7.48 -13.19 1.48
C MET A 13 -8.03 -14.02 0.31
N GLY A 14 -7.41 -13.91 -0.85
CA GLY A 14 -7.82 -14.61 -2.06
C GLY A 14 -8.89 -13.90 -2.88
N SER A 15 -9.47 -12.79 -2.39
CA SER A 15 -10.54 -12.08 -3.09
C SER A 15 -10.02 -11.00 -4.06
N ASN A 16 -8.77 -10.59 -3.94
CA ASN A 16 -8.19 -9.48 -4.71
C ASN A 16 -8.98 -8.17 -4.48
N LYS A 17 -9.38 -7.91 -3.23
CA LYS A 17 -10.27 -6.80 -2.87
C LYS A 17 -9.71 -5.86 -1.81
N ALA A 18 -8.38 -5.77 -1.69
CA ALA A 18 -7.80 -4.68 -0.91
C ALA A 18 -8.15 -3.36 -1.58
N THR A 19 -8.49 -2.36 -0.79
CA THR A 19 -8.86 -1.04 -1.31
C THR A 19 -8.09 0.05 -0.59
N LEU A 20 -7.87 1.15 -1.30
CA LEU A 20 -7.41 2.39 -0.73
C LEU A 20 -8.60 3.35 -0.69
N ASP A 21 -8.94 3.80 0.50
CA ASP A 21 -10.00 4.77 0.70
C ASP A 21 -9.39 6.09 1.17
N TYR A 22 -10.16 7.17 1.08
CA TYR A 22 -9.70 8.50 1.49
C TYR A 22 -10.79 9.23 2.25
N LEU A 23 -10.43 9.76 3.42
CA LEU A 23 -11.28 10.65 4.20
C LEU A 23 -10.77 12.08 4.04
N ASP A 24 -11.57 12.94 3.42
CA ASP A 24 -11.30 14.37 3.34
C ASP A 24 -11.74 15.01 4.66
N MET A 25 -10.78 15.45 5.46
CA MET A 25 -11.08 16.03 6.77
C MET A 25 -11.61 17.46 6.68
N THR A 26 -11.47 18.11 5.53
CA THR A 26 -12.02 19.46 5.32
C THR A 26 -13.53 19.40 5.10
N THR A 27 -14.01 18.42 4.33
CA THR A 27 -15.42 18.28 3.96
C THR A 27 -16.14 17.18 4.73
N GLY A 28 -15.41 16.26 5.37
CA GLY A 28 -15.95 15.07 6.00
C GLY A 28 -16.33 13.98 5.01
N ARG A 29 -16.01 14.15 3.73
CA ARG A 29 -16.36 13.18 2.70
C ARG A 29 -15.43 11.98 2.72
N TYR A 30 -16.02 10.77 2.72
CA TYR A 30 -15.30 9.52 2.64
C TYR A 30 -15.46 8.93 1.24
N SER A 31 -14.33 8.65 0.56
CA SER A 31 -14.32 8.08 -0.79
C SER A 31 -13.71 6.70 -0.76
N ARG A 32 -14.43 5.71 -1.29
CA ARG A 32 -14.01 4.32 -1.29
C ARG A 32 -13.27 3.95 -2.56
N ASN A 33 -12.30 3.06 -2.42
CA ASN A 33 -11.63 2.39 -3.55
C ASN A 33 -11.15 3.40 -4.60
N ILE A 34 -10.36 4.36 -4.15
CA ILE A 34 -9.92 5.47 -5.01
C ILE A 34 -8.79 5.07 -5.96
N TYR A 35 -8.04 3.98 -5.68
CA TYR A 35 -6.83 3.68 -6.43
C TYR A 35 -7.09 3.41 -7.91
N PRO A 36 -8.07 2.58 -8.30
CA PRO A 36 -8.39 2.42 -9.71
C PRO A 36 -8.87 3.70 -10.38
N SER A 37 -9.65 4.51 -9.68
CA SER A 37 -10.16 5.77 -10.24
C SER A 37 -9.06 6.80 -10.47
N ARG A 38 -8.00 6.77 -9.66
CA ARG A 38 -6.84 7.65 -9.82
C ARG A 38 -5.84 7.11 -10.84
N ASN A 39 -5.97 5.85 -11.24
CA ASN A 39 -5.06 5.18 -12.17
C ASN A 39 -5.84 4.47 -13.27
N PRO A 40 -6.66 5.22 -14.05
CA PRO A 40 -7.51 4.61 -15.05
C PRO A 40 -6.69 3.92 -16.15
N GLY A 41 -7.12 2.73 -16.55
CA GLY A 41 -6.46 1.97 -17.58
C GLY A 41 -5.19 1.24 -17.14
N LYS A 42 -4.72 1.47 -15.93
CA LYS A 42 -3.49 0.84 -15.42
C LYS A 42 -3.75 -0.11 -14.26
N VAL A 43 -4.67 0.26 -13.38
CA VAL A 43 -4.94 -0.49 -12.16
C VAL A 43 -6.42 -0.83 -12.12
N MET A 44 -6.74 -2.12 -12.19
CA MET A 44 -8.11 -2.61 -12.05
C MET A 44 -8.47 -2.79 -10.58
N GLU A 45 -7.53 -3.35 -9.80
CA GLU A 45 -7.67 -3.56 -8.37
C GLU A 45 -6.32 -3.23 -7.72
N LEU A 46 -6.36 -2.75 -6.47
CA LEU A 46 -5.13 -2.51 -5.73
C LEU A 46 -4.36 -3.81 -5.50
N GLY A 47 -5.07 -4.89 -5.22
CA GLY A 47 -4.49 -6.19 -5.06
C GLY A 47 -5.14 -7.00 -3.96
N ASP A 48 -4.44 -8.01 -3.47
CA ASP A 48 -4.94 -8.93 -2.46
C ASP A 48 -4.20 -8.73 -1.14
N VAL A 49 -4.94 -8.51 -0.08
CA VAL A 49 -4.49 -8.28 1.30
C VAL A 49 -3.60 -7.05 1.46
N GLY A 50 -4.21 -5.92 1.72
CA GLY A 50 -3.52 -4.71 2.17
C GLY A 50 -3.03 -4.90 3.60
N ASN A 51 -1.73 -4.79 3.84
CA ASN A 51 -1.12 -5.14 5.12
C ASN A 51 -0.51 -3.96 5.87
N ASP A 52 0.03 -2.99 5.18
CA ASP A 52 0.66 -1.81 5.80
C ASP A 52 0.57 -0.62 4.86
N ILE A 53 0.51 0.57 5.43
CA ILE A 53 0.47 1.83 4.68
C ILE A 53 1.23 2.90 5.44
N LYS A 54 2.06 3.65 4.72
CA LYS A 54 2.82 4.76 5.28
C LYS A 54 2.89 5.90 4.27
N VAL A 55 2.76 7.12 4.77
CA VAL A 55 3.14 8.32 4.00
C VAL A 55 4.53 8.71 4.45
N TYR A 56 5.47 8.76 3.52
CA TYR A 56 6.82 9.15 3.80
C TYR A 56 7.34 10.11 2.73
N GLY A 57 7.64 11.33 3.15
CA GLY A 57 7.93 12.41 2.20
C GLY A 57 6.69 12.71 1.36
N SER A 58 6.85 12.75 0.05
CA SER A 58 5.76 13.01 -0.90
C SER A 58 5.12 11.74 -1.43
N ARG A 59 5.45 10.58 -0.88
CA ARG A 59 5.02 9.28 -1.40
C ARG A 59 4.15 8.53 -0.42
N LEU A 60 3.22 7.79 -0.99
CA LEU A 60 2.35 6.86 -0.30
C LEU A 60 2.83 5.44 -0.62
N TRP A 61 3.17 4.69 0.42
CA TRP A 61 3.70 3.34 0.32
C TRP A 61 2.68 2.37 0.86
N MET A 62 2.34 1.36 0.06
CA MET A 62 1.32 0.37 0.42
C MET A 62 1.89 -1.04 0.24
N VAL A 63 1.81 -1.83 1.30
CA VAL A 63 2.21 -3.24 1.26
C VAL A 63 0.99 -4.08 0.92
N ILE A 64 1.08 -4.80 -0.19
CA ILE A 64 0.01 -5.69 -0.66
C ILE A 64 0.53 -7.13 -0.56
N ASN A 65 0.26 -7.74 0.58
CA ASN A 65 0.91 -8.99 1.00
C ASN A 65 0.72 -10.17 0.04
N GLN A 66 -0.52 -10.50 -0.30
CA GLN A 66 -0.79 -11.64 -1.17
C GLN A 66 -0.52 -11.34 -2.64
N SER A 67 -0.36 -10.10 -3.00
CA SER A 67 0.08 -9.70 -4.34
C SER A 67 1.60 -9.54 -4.42
N ASN A 68 2.30 -9.79 -3.32
CA ASN A 68 3.77 -9.84 -3.26
C ASN A 68 4.43 -8.58 -3.79
N ARG A 69 3.91 -7.41 -3.37
CA ARG A 69 4.50 -6.15 -3.82
C ARG A 69 4.28 -5.01 -2.85
N VAL A 70 5.12 -4.00 -3.00
CA VAL A 70 4.95 -2.68 -2.41
C VAL A 70 4.55 -1.74 -3.54
N GLU A 71 3.36 -1.17 -3.44
CA GLU A 71 2.89 -0.12 -4.35
C GLU A 71 3.34 1.23 -3.84
N VAL A 72 3.84 2.07 -4.73
CA VAL A 72 4.25 3.42 -4.40
C VAL A 72 3.47 4.40 -5.26
N ALA A 73 2.86 5.37 -4.61
CA ALA A 73 2.03 6.37 -5.26
C ALA A 73 2.40 7.77 -4.76
N SER A 74 1.93 8.78 -5.47
CA SER A 74 2.01 10.15 -4.99
C SER A 74 1.09 10.31 -3.77
N ALA A 75 1.60 10.87 -2.68
CA ALA A 75 0.78 11.14 -1.50
C ALA A 75 -0.29 12.20 -1.78
N ALA A 76 -0.03 13.10 -2.74
CA ALA A 76 -0.97 14.17 -3.07
C ALA A 76 -2.16 13.69 -3.90
N SER A 77 -1.99 12.67 -4.74
CA SER A 77 -3.00 12.30 -5.75
C SER A 77 -3.36 10.81 -5.75
N ALA A 78 -2.59 9.95 -5.08
CA ALA A 78 -2.68 8.50 -5.16
C ALA A 78 -2.42 7.95 -6.58
N VAL A 79 -1.82 8.75 -7.47
CA VAL A 79 -1.38 8.28 -8.78
C VAL A 79 -0.15 7.40 -8.61
N SER A 80 -0.17 6.22 -9.23
CA SER A 80 0.92 5.24 -9.11
C SER A 80 2.24 5.81 -9.65
N LEU A 81 3.30 5.62 -8.87
CA LEU A 81 4.66 5.92 -9.28
C LEU A 81 5.42 4.66 -9.65
N GLY A 82 4.91 3.51 -9.27
CA GLY A 82 5.52 2.23 -9.56
C GLY A 82 5.30 1.23 -8.43
N SER A 83 5.92 0.08 -8.57
CA SER A 83 5.86 -0.96 -7.54
C SER A 83 7.16 -1.73 -7.49
N VAL A 84 7.39 -2.42 -6.37
CA VAL A 84 8.53 -3.31 -6.16
C VAL A 84 7.98 -4.67 -5.76
N ASP A 85 8.36 -5.71 -6.51
CA ASP A 85 7.93 -7.06 -6.21
C ASP A 85 8.79 -7.65 -5.10
N ILE A 86 8.16 -7.99 -3.99
CA ILE A 86 8.83 -8.59 -2.82
C ILE A 86 7.94 -9.72 -2.31
N PRO A 87 8.35 -10.96 -2.47
CA PRO A 87 7.54 -12.09 -2.01
C PRO A 87 7.26 -12.02 -0.51
N ASN A 88 6.01 -12.29 -0.15
CA ASN A 88 5.57 -12.39 1.25
C ASN A 88 5.85 -11.13 2.08
N VAL A 89 5.83 -9.97 1.46
CA VAL A 89 6.10 -8.69 2.13
C VAL A 89 5.05 -8.38 3.21
N ARG A 90 5.49 -7.81 4.35
CA ARG A 90 4.60 -7.58 5.49
C ARG A 90 4.53 -6.13 5.92
N PHE A 91 5.62 -5.53 6.31
CA PHE A 91 5.62 -4.20 6.93
C PHE A 91 6.74 -3.34 6.39
N LEU A 92 6.57 -2.03 6.54
CA LEU A 92 7.50 -0.99 6.12
C LEU A 92 8.03 -0.19 7.31
N ALA A 93 9.29 0.23 7.21
CA ALA A 93 9.88 1.25 8.06
C ALA A 93 10.84 2.11 7.24
N PHE A 94 11.14 3.31 7.73
CA PHE A 94 11.98 4.27 7.00
C PHE A 94 13.00 4.90 7.93
N ASP A 95 14.15 5.32 7.39
CA ASP A 95 15.20 5.98 8.16
C ASP A 95 15.69 7.31 7.53
N GLY A 96 14.93 7.85 6.57
CA GLY A 96 15.31 9.07 5.85
C GLY A 96 16.04 8.81 4.53
N LYS A 97 16.64 7.64 4.37
CA LYS A 97 17.40 7.27 3.17
C LYS A 97 16.83 6.05 2.47
N TYR A 98 16.43 5.05 3.24
CA TYR A 98 15.94 3.79 2.72
C TYR A 98 14.57 3.47 3.26
N ALA A 99 13.80 2.71 2.47
CA ALA A 99 12.63 2.00 2.93
C ALA A 99 13.03 0.57 3.24
N TYR A 100 12.69 0.10 4.42
CA TYR A 100 12.97 -1.26 4.86
C TYR A 100 11.68 -2.05 4.88
N VAL A 101 11.71 -3.28 4.40
CA VAL A 101 10.53 -4.15 4.41
C VAL A 101 10.86 -5.45 5.12
N SER A 102 9.87 -5.97 5.84
CA SER A 102 9.94 -7.34 6.37
C SER A 102 9.17 -8.27 5.45
N SER A 103 9.61 -9.50 5.34
CA SER A 103 8.93 -10.53 4.57
C SER A 103 9.16 -11.91 5.16
N TYR A 104 8.36 -12.88 4.71
CA TYR A 104 8.59 -14.28 5.10
C TYR A 104 9.57 -14.95 4.14
N VAL A 105 10.27 -15.95 4.65
CA VAL A 105 11.02 -16.91 3.82
C VAL A 105 10.23 -18.21 3.80
N GLY A 106 9.71 -18.62 2.64
CA GLY A 106 8.92 -19.83 2.52
C GLY A 106 7.49 -19.67 3.04
N PRO A 107 6.94 -20.64 3.77
CA PRO A 107 5.55 -20.59 4.22
C PRO A 107 5.28 -19.42 5.17
N VAL A 108 4.01 -19.04 5.31
CA VAL A 108 3.56 -17.88 6.10
C VAL A 108 4.09 -17.90 7.52
N ASN A 109 4.20 -19.09 8.13
CA ASN A 109 4.72 -19.24 9.49
C ASN A 109 6.22 -19.55 9.53
N GLY A 110 6.92 -19.38 8.42
CA GLY A 110 8.35 -19.54 8.36
C GLY A 110 9.11 -18.33 8.91
N PRO A 111 10.45 -18.36 8.87
CA PRO A 111 11.24 -17.25 9.36
C PRO A 111 11.05 -16.01 8.51
N SER A 112 11.11 -14.85 9.16
CA SER A 112 11.06 -13.56 8.49
C SER A 112 12.44 -13.12 8.05
N VAL A 113 12.48 -12.31 7.00
CA VAL A 113 13.70 -11.64 6.54
C VAL A 113 13.44 -10.15 6.46
N LEU A 114 14.50 -9.37 6.49
CA LEU A 114 14.44 -7.92 6.34
C LEU A 114 15.02 -7.55 4.98
N GLY A 115 14.26 -6.79 4.20
CA GLY A 115 14.69 -6.29 2.92
C GLY A 115 14.72 -4.77 2.89
N GLU A 116 15.38 -4.24 1.87
CA GLU A 116 15.56 -2.80 1.66
C GLU A 116 15.01 -2.42 0.29
N VAL A 117 14.28 -1.33 0.24
CA VAL A 117 13.63 -0.86 -1.00
C VAL A 117 14.18 0.50 -1.41
#